data_1efa13d3161600cd1077e1c6a18e0690
#
_entry.id   1efa13d3161600cd1077e1c6a18e0690
#
_cell.length_a   1.000
_cell.length_b   1.000
_cell.length_c   1.000
_cell.angle_alpha   90.00
_cell.angle_beta   90.00
_cell.angle_gamma   90.00
#
_symmetry.space_group_name_H-M   'P 1'
#
loop_
_entity.id
_entity.type
_entity.pdbx_description
1 polymer ?
#
loop_
_entity_poly.entity_id
_entity_poly.type
_entity_poly.pdbx_seq_one_letter_code
_entity_poly.pdbx_strand_id
1 'polypeptide(L)'
;MCIRDRSTIFYQWQISSDGGASWNNVIDNDTLSGAQTNTLSMYGLTKEFDQHLLQLVVSTPGFVCGSDEISEPTLLQFETVLIPEGFSPNGDNVNDTWHISGIDQYPINHVEVYSRWETKVFETDNYGTNNEWNGIPNVLDGLILGNSNVPEGTYFYIITFGGEHEGKKPIKGFVYLRNK
;
A
#
# COMPACT_ATOMS: atom_id res chain seq x y z
N MET A 1 -15.96 -17.56 43.85
CA MET A 1 -16.86 -18.32 42.95
C MET A 1 -17.69 -17.30 42.22
N CYS A 2 -17.28 -16.91 40.96
CA CYS A 2 -18.04 -15.94 40.18
C CYS A 2 -19.30 -16.63 39.64
N ILE A 3 -20.46 -16.11 39.97
CA ILE A 3 -21.74 -16.63 39.49
C ILE A 3 -21.88 -16.22 38.03
N ARG A 4 -22.00 -17.23 37.15
CA ARG A 4 -22.31 -17.05 35.73
C ARG A 4 -23.77 -16.65 35.60
N ASP A 5 -24.04 -15.35 35.54
CA ASP A 5 -25.30 -14.91 34.97
C ASP A 5 -25.08 -14.75 33.44
N ARG A 6 -26.15 -14.85 32.62
CA ARG A 6 -26.09 -14.66 31.19
C ARG A 6 -25.82 -13.17 30.89
N SER A 7 -24.57 -12.75 31.07
CA SER A 7 -24.18 -11.37 30.77
C SER A 7 -24.03 -11.20 29.26
N THR A 8 -24.68 -10.19 28.77
CA THR A 8 -24.53 -9.75 27.35
C THR A 8 -23.12 -9.20 27.20
N ILE A 9 -22.40 -9.67 26.20
CA ILE A 9 -21.11 -9.14 25.81
C ILE A 9 -21.34 -7.90 24.98
N PHE A 10 -20.65 -6.82 25.32
CA PHE A 10 -20.66 -5.57 24.56
C PHE A 10 -19.30 -5.39 23.90
N TYR A 11 -19.33 -4.91 22.66
CA TYR A 11 -18.16 -4.61 21.85
C TYR A 11 -18.16 -3.12 21.56
N GLN A 12 -16.99 -2.50 21.56
CA GLN A 12 -16.80 -1.13 21.11
C GLN A 12 -15.42 -1.01 20.45
N TRP A 13 -15.42 -0.76 19.16
CA TRP A 13 -14.20 -0.40 18.46
C TRP A 13 -13.80 1.02 18.79
N GLN A 14 -12.50 1.23 18.97
CA GLN A 14 -11.90 2.53 19.23
C GLN A 14 -10.80 2.80 18.24
N ILE A 15 -10.60 4.07 17.90
CA ILE A 15 -9.59 4.56 16.99
C ILE A 15 -8.74 5.64 17.66
N SER A 16 -7.44 5.61 17.41
CA SER A 16 -6.48 6.61 17.84
C SER A 16 -5.75 7.19 16.63
N SER A 17 -5.62 8.52 16.57
CA SER A 17 -4.86 9.25 15.57
C SER A 17 -3.55 9.84 16.10
N ASP A 18 -3.21 9.56 17.35
CA ASP A 18 -2.07 10.14 18.08
C ASP A 18 -1.12 9.08 18.66
N GLY A 19 -1.05 7.92 17.98
CA GLY A 19 -0.17 6.83 18.38
C GLY A 19 -0.59 6.10 19.64
N GLY A 20 -1.88 6.16 20.01
CA GLY A 20 -2.41 5.48 21.19
C GLY A 20 -2.47 6.34 22.45
N ALA A 21 -2.14 7.64 22.37
CA ALA A 21 -2.20 8.55 23.51
C ALA A 21 -3.65 8.87 23.90
N SER A 22 -4.56 8.94 22.91
CA SER A 22 -5.99 9.06 23.15
C SER A 22 -6.79 8.12 22.25
N TRP A 23 -7.97 7.70 22.73
CA TRP A 23 -8.85 6.76 22.03
C TRP A 23 -10.27 7.33 21.93
N ASN A 24 -10.82 7.31 20.73
CA ASN A 24 -12.18 7.72 20.43
C ASN A 24 -13.02 6.51 20.03
N ASN A 25 -14.26 6.44 20.50
CA ASN A 25 -15.17 5.39 20.07
C ASN A 25 -15.48 5.56 18.57
N VAL A 26 -15.35 4.48 17.82
CA VAL A 26 -15.81 4.42 16.43
C VAL A 26 -17.34 4.51 16.43
N ILE A 27 -17.88 5.27 15.50
CA ILE A 27 -19.31 5.41 15.22
C ILE A 27 -19.56 4.96 13.79
N ASP A 28 -20.60 4.16 13.57
CA ASP A 28 -20.98 3.71 12.24
C ASP A 28 -21.29 4.88 11.31
N ASN A 29 -20.74 4.83 10.11
CA ASN A 29 -20.93 5.81 9.04
C ASN A 29 -20.72 5.12 7.67
N ASP A 30 -20.65 5.89 6.57
CA ASP A 30 -20.45 5.35 5.21
C ASP A 30 -19.11 4.63 5.02
N THR A 31 -18.11 4.93 5.85
CA THR A 31 -16.75 4.38 5.78
C THR A 31 -16.52 3.26 6.79
N LEU A 32 -17.11 3.34 7.98
CA LEU A 32 -16.94 2.42 9.09
C LEU A 32 -18.28 1.84 9.51
N SER A 33 -18.38 0.52 9.66
CA SER A 33 -19.61 -0.17 10.04
C SER A 33 -19.32 -1.35 10.97
N GLY A 34 -20.15 -1.56 11.95
CA GLY A 34 -19.99 -2.61 12.96
C GLY A 34 -19.23 -2.17 14.19
N ALA A 35 -19.23 -0.87 14.52
CA ALA A 35 -18.53 -0.29 15.65
C ALA A 35 -18.82 -0.94 17.00
N GLN A 36 -20.02 -1.52 17.15
CA GLN A 36 -20.46 -2.22 18.37
C GLN A 36 -20.62 -3.73 18.17
N THR A 37 -19.90 -4.31 17.24
CA THR A 37 -19.87 -5.75 16.98
C THR A 37 -18.45 -6.31 17.12
N ASN A 38 -18.32 -7.62 17.04
CA ASN A 38 -16.99 -8.27 17.05
C ASN A 38 -16.22 -8.09 15.75
N THR A 39 -16.80 -7.43 14.75
CA THR A 39 -16.20 -7.22 13.43
C THR A 39 -16.43 -5.78 12.99
N LEU A 40 -15.36 -5.05 12.69
CA LEU A 40 -15.40 -3.74 12.08
C LEU A 40 -15.16 -3.87 10.57
N SER A 41 -16.11 -3.43 9.79
CA SER A 41 -15.98 -3.33 8.33
C SER A 41 -15.58 -1.91 7.94
N MET A 42 -14.62 -1.82 7.02
CA MET A 42 -14.06 -0.55 6.57
C MET A 42 -14.12 -0.47 5.04
N TYR A 43 -14.68 0.62 4.52
CA TYR A 43 -14.92 0.82 3.09
C TYR A 43 -14.39 2.19 2.65
N GLY A 44 -13.75 2.25 1.48
CA GLY A 44 -13.32 3.52 0.89
C GLY A 44 -12.41 4.36 1.79
N LEU A 45 -11.58 3.71 2.60
CA LEU A 45 -10.64 4.41 3.46
C LEU A 45 -9.71 5.29 2.64
N THR A 46 -9.48 6.50 3.12
CA THR A 46 -8.54 7.46 2.54
C THR A 46 -7.24 7.49 3.34
N LYS A 47 -6.21 8.16 2.80
CA LYS A 47 -4.91 8.36 3.45
C LYS A 47 -5.02 9.05 4.82
N GLU A 48 -6.14 9.68 5.13
CA GLU A 48 -6.40 10.29 6.45
C GLU A 48 -6.37 9.27 7.60
N PHE A 49 -6.64 8.01 7.28
CA PHE A 49 -6.58 6.91 8.25
C PHE A 49 -5.19 6.27 8.38
N ASP A 50 -4.21 6.73 7.59
CA ASP A 50 -2.85 6.20 7.68
C ASP A 50 -2.24 6.47 9.07
N GLN A 51 -1.51 5.48 9.59
CA GLN A 51 -0.94 5.51 10.93
C GLN A 51 -1.95 5.58 12.10
N HIS A 52 -3.24 5.44 11.85
CA HIS A 52 -4.20 5.28 12.92
C HIS A 52 -4.11 3.90 13.56
N LEU A 53 -4.35 3.85 14.87
CA LEU A 53 -4.46 2.59 15.60
C LEU A 53 -5.92 2.25 15.86
N LEU A 54 -6.26 0.97 15.77
CA LEU A 54 -7.57 0.42 16.12
C LEU A 54 -7.43 -0.58 17.26
N GLN A 55 -8.36 -0.55 18.19
CA GLN A 55 -8.50 -1.58 19.23
C GLN A 55 -9.96 -1.91 19.46
N LEU A 56 -10.21 -3.10 20.00
CA LEU A 56 -11.53 -3.54 20.42
C LEU A 56 -11.61 -3.59 21.94
N VAL A 57 -12.58 -2.93 22.48
CA VAL A 57 -12.96 -3.02 23.91
C VAL A 57 -14.12 -3.99 24.03
N VAL A 58 -13.95 -5.00 24.88
CA VAL A 58 -14.99 -6.00 25.19
C VAL A 58 -15.38 -5.84 26.63
N SER A 59 -16.63 -5.54 26.89
CA SER A 59 -17.14 -5.37 28.23
C SER A 59 -18.31 -6.31 28.54
N THR A 60 -18.38 -6.70 29.82
CA THR A 60 -19.43 -7.58 30.33
C THR A 60 -20.02 -6.95 31.60
N PRO A 61 -20.90 -5.93 31.44
CA PRO A 61 -21.53 -5.30 32.60
C PRO A 61 -22.36 -6.32 33.40
N GLY A 62 -22.13 -6.36 34.69
CA GLY A 62 -22.78 -7.31 35.60
C GLY A 62 -21.85 -8.35 36.21
N PHE A 63 -20.59 -8.44 35.81
CA PHE A 63 -19.58 -9.21 36.52
C PHE A 63 -18.95 -8.38 37.65
N VAL A 64 -19.06 -8.85 38.88
CA VAL A 64 -18.42 -8.20 40.03
C VAL A 64 -16.89 -8.28 40.00
N CYS A 65 -16.34 -9.05 39.07
CA CYS A 65 -14.90 -9.28 38.87
C CYS A 65 -14.43 -8.98 37.45
N GLY A 66 -15.23 -8.30 36.59
CA GLY A 66 -14.89 -8.04 35.20
C GLY A 66 -14.27 -6.65 35.03
N SER A 67 -13.03 -6.62 34.56
CA SER A 67 -12.49 -5.45 33.87
C SER A 67 -12.82 -5.55 32.39
N ASP A 68 -12.96 -4.42 31.72
CA ASP A 68 -13.00 -4.41 30.28
C ASP A 68 -11.71 -5.04 29.72
N GLU A 69 -11.86 -5.92 28.76
CA GLU A 69 -10.74 -6.51 28.02
C GLU A 69 -10.50 -5.68 26.77
N ILE A 70 -9.26 -5.28 26.56
CA ILE A 70 -8.85 -4.45 25.42
C ILE A 70 -7.89 -5.27 24.56
N SER A 71 -8.16 -5.33 23.25
CA SER A 71 -7.26 -6.00 22.33
C SER A 71 -5.93 -5.24 22.18
N GLU A 72 -4.89 -5.94 21.71
CA GLU A 72 -3.68 -5.25 21.22
C GLU A 72 -4.07 -4.31 20.09
N PRO A 73 -3.49 -3.09 20.07
CA PRO A 73 -3.74 -2.13 18.98
C PRO A 73 -3.24 -2.64 17.64
N THR A 74 -4.05 -2.47 16.60
CA THR A 74 -3.69 -2.77 15.22
C THR A 74 -3.45 -1.49 14.46
N LEU A 75 -2.28 -1.37 13.80
CA LEU A 75 -1.91 -0.23 12.99
C LEU A 75 -2.57 -0.32 11.61
N LEU A 76 -3.27 0.74 11.21
CA LEU A 76 -3.70 0.94 9.83
C LEU A 76 -2.54 1.52 9.03
N GLN A 77 -2.12 0.82 8.01
CA GLN A 77 -1.07 1.24 7.10
C GLN A 77 -1.58 1.20 5.68
N PHE A 78 -1.48 2.32 4.98
CA PHE A 78 -1.82 2.40 3.57
C PHE A 78 -0.57 2.18 2.74
N GLU A 79 -0.56 1.16 1.92
CA GLU A 79 0.42 1.05 0.84
C GLU A 79 0.00 2.04 -0.26
N THR A 80 0.72 3.15 -0.35
CA THR A 80 0.34 4.28 -1.21
C THR A 80 1.03 4.27 -2.57
N VAL A 81 1.72 3.19 -2.93
CA VAL A 81 2.34 3.06 -4.24
C VAL A 81 1.31 2.54 -5.24
N LEU A 82 0.87 3.40 -6.16
CA LEU A 82 0.01 3.03 -7.28
C LEU A 82 0.87 2.83 -8.52
N ILE A 83 0.90 1.60 -9.02
CA ILE A 83 1.70 1.20 -10.16
C ILE A 83 0.79 1.01 -11.36
N PRO A 84 0.87 1.87 -12.39
CA PRO A 84 0.03 1.73 -13.58
C PRO A 84 0.39 0.46 -14.37
N GLU A 85 -0.63 -0.20 -14.90
CA GLU A 85 -0.46 -1.39 -15.75
C GLU A 85 -0.01 -1.05 -17.18
N GLY A 86 0.11 0.23 -17.52
CA GLY A 86 0.56 0.64 -18.85
C GLY A 86 0.86 2.13 -18.97
N PHE A 87 1.63 2.47 -20.02
CA PHE A 87 1.94 3.83 -20.44
C PHE A 87 2.20 3.89 -21.93
N SER A 88 2.22 5.09 -22.52
CA SER A 88 2.33 5.30 -23.96
C SER A 88 3.27 6.45 -24.31
N PRO A 89 4.56 6.20 -24.51
CA PRO A 89 5.55 7.24 -24.81
C PRO A 89 5.45 7.70 -26.27
N ASN A 90 4.37 8.43 -26.61
CA ASN A 90 4.07 8.92 -27.95
C ASN A 90 4.28 10.43 -28.12
N GLY A 91 4.65 11.13 -27.03
CA GLY A 91 4.95 12.56 -27.04
C GLY A 91 3.73 13.48 -26.99
N ASP A 92 2.57 12.98 -26.58
CA ASP A 92 1.34 13.77 -26.43
C ASP A 92 1.19 14.42 -25.04
N ASN A 93 2.16 14.22 -24.16
CA ASN A 93 2.20 14.63 -22.74
C ASN A 93 1.17 13.93 -21.85
N VAL A 94 0.64 12.79 -22.27
CA VAL A 94 -0.28 11.97 -21.48
C VAL A 94 0.30 10.57 -21.34
N ASN A 95 0.68 10.21 -20.12
CA ASN A 95 1.30 8.90 -19.82
C ASN A 95 2.52 8.55 -20.68
N ASP A 96 3.34 9.56 -21.03
CA ASP A 96 4.58 9.38 -21.79
C ASP A 96 5.68 8.69 -20.98
N THR A 97 5.52 8.66 -19.67
CA THR A 97 6.39 7.96 -18.73
C THR A 97 5.60 6.98 -17.86
N TRP A 98 6.26 5.98 -17.37
CA TRP A 98 5.67 5.05 -16.41
C TRP A 98 5.69 5.66 -15.01
N HIS A 99 4.74 6.56 -14.75
CA HIS A 99 4.63 7.28 -13.50
C HIS A 99 4.07 6.40 -12.37
N ILE A 100 4.89 6.09 -11.37
CA ILE A 100 4.50 5.33 -10.18
C ILE A 100 4.13 6.30 -9.07
N SER A 101 2.84 6.48 -8.82
CA SER A 101 2.38 7.41 -7.79
C SER A 101 2.73 6.90 -6.39
N GLY A 102 3.26 7.79 -5.54
CA GLY A 102 3.61 7.47 -4.15
C GLY A 102 4.96 6.78 -3.98
N ILE A 103 5.72 6.53 -5.04
CA ILE A 103 7.07 5.96 -4.95
C ILE A 103 8.05 6.89 -4.24
N ASP A 104 7.79 8.18 -4.23
CA ASP A 104 8.53 9.23 -3.54
C ASP A 104 8.56 9.07 -2.01
N GLN A 105 7.60 8.34 -1.44
CA GLN A 105 7.60 7.95 -0.03
C GLN A 105 8.69 6.93 0.31
N TYR A 106 9.30 6.33 -0.71
CA TYR A 106 10.39 5.36 -0.64
C TYR A 106 11.61 5.93 -1.37
N PRO A 107 12.31 6.93 -0.83
CA PRO A 107 13.38 7.63 -1.54
C PRO A 107 14.55 6.71 -1.88
N ILE A 108 14.76 5.64 -1.10
CA ILE A 108 15.74 4.59 -1.41
C ILE A 108 14.97 3.41 -1.98
N ASN A 109 14.82 3.42 -3.29
CA ASN A 109 14.19 2.33 -4.04
C ASN A 109 15.06 1.98 -5.26
N HIS A 110 14.88 0.79 -5.80
CA HIS A 110 15.51 0.34 -7.03
C HIS A 110 14.47 -0.33 -7.90
N VAL A 111 14.37 0.11 -9.15
CA VAL A 111 13.43 -0.39 -10.14
C VAL A 111 14.17 -1.03 -11.29
N GLU A 112 13.76 -2.25 -11.61
CA GLU A 112 14.26 -3.01 -12.76
C GLU A 112 13.09 -3.38 -13.66
N VAL A 113 13.29 -3.30 -14.99
CA VAL A 113 12.29 -3.69 -15.99
C VAL A 113 12.92 -4.69 -16.96
N TYR A 114 12.18 -5.74 -17.24
CA TYR A 114 12.59 -6.87 -18.06
C TYR A 114 11.63 -7.10 -19.22
N SER A 115 12.16 -7.50 -20.36
CA SER A 115 11.37 -8.01 -21.47
C SER A 115 10.77 -9.40 -21.13
N ARG A 116 9.86 -9.89 -21.99
CA ARG A 116 9.32 -11.27 -21.89
C ARG A 116 10.38 -12.38 -22.04
N TRP A 117 11.57 -12.04 -22.48
CA TRP A 117 12.71 -12.97 -22.60
C TRP A 117 13.69 -12.84 -21.43
N GLU A 118 13.26 -12.23 -20.32
CA GLU A 118 14.08 -12.01 -19.12
C GLU A 118 15.31 -11.12 -19.35
N THR A 119 15.35 -10.40 -20.47
CA THR A 119 16.40 -9.42 -20.74
C THR A 119 16.06 -8.12 -20.03
N LYS A 120 16.98 -7.63 -19.17
CA LYS A 120 16.81 -6.34 -18.52
C LYS A 120 16.90 -5.23 -19.55
N VAL A 121 15.93 -4.35 -19.58
CA VAL A 121 15.84 -3.22 -20.52
C VAL A 121 15.98 -1.87 -19.82
N PHE A 122 15.66 -1.81 -18.53
CA PHE A 122 15.77 -0.58 -17.76
C PHE A 122 16.08 -0.90 -16.30
N GLU A 123 16.93 -0.06 -15.69
CA GLU A 123 17.13 -0.06 -14.24
C GLU A 123 17.46 1.34 -13.74
N THR A 124 17.04 1.66 -12.55
CA THR A 124 17.43 2.90 -11.88
C THR A 124 17.27 2.80 -10.37
N ASP A 125 18.14 3.50 -9.67
CA ASP A 125 17.98 3.79 -8.25
C ASP A 125 17.17 5.06 -8.05
N ASN A 126 16.43 5.12 -6.92
CA ASN A 126 15.65 6.29 -6.53
C ASN A 126 14.66 6.72 -7.62
N TYR A 127 13.93 5.73 -8.15
CA TYR A 127 12.90 5.97 -9.17
C TYR A 127 11.91 7.03 -8.71
N GLY A 128 11.63 8.02 -9.56
CA GLY A 128 10.71 9.12 -9.28
C GLY A 128 10.65 10.09 -10.45
N THR A 129 10.08 11.26 -10.24
CA THR A 129 9.71 12.25 -11.28
C THR A 129 10.82 12.61 -12.28
N ASN A 130 12.10 12.48 -11.90
CA ASN A 130 13.22 12.89 -12.76
C ASN A 130 13.84 11.74 -13.58
N ASN A 131 13.50 10.49 -13.29
CA ASN A 131 14.11 9.31 -13.91
C ASN A 131 13.10 8.21 -14.23
N GLU A 132 11.84 8.60 -14.43
CA GLU A 132 10.78 7.69 -14.85
C GLU A 132 11.11 7.04 -16.20
N TRP A 133 10.76 5.77 -16.33
CA TRP A 133 10.94 5.06 -17.59
C TRP A 133 10.00 5.58 -18.66
N ASN A 134 10.59 6.04 -19.76
CA ASN A 134 9.89 6.57 -20.94
C ASN A 134 9.92 5.60 -22.13
N GLY A 135 10.17 4.31 -21.90
CA GLY A 135 10.27 3.31 -22.95
C GLY A 135 11.65 3.20 -23.61
N ILE A 136 12.59 4.08 -23.25
CA ILE A 136 13.97 3.99 -23.77
C ILE A 136 14.76 3.06 -22.82
N PRO A 137 15.47 2.06 -23.37
CA PRO A 137 16.32 1.19 -22.58
C PRO A 137 17.57 1.94 -22.11
N ASN A 138 17.98 1.72 -20.86
CA ASN A 138 19.23 2.25 -20.31
C ASN A 138 20.22 1.14 -19.94
N VAL A 139 19.81 -0.12 -20.02
CA VAL A 139 20.65 -1.30 -19.81
C VAL A 139 20.67 -2.10 -21.11
N LEU A 140 21.86 -2.38 -21.60
CA LEU A 140 22.08 -3.08 -22.88
C LEU A 140 22.79 -4.40 -22.62
N ASP A 141 22.05 -5.39 -22.17
CA ASP A 141 22.56 -6.77 -22.17
C ASP A 141 22.41 -7.35 -23.59
N GLY A 142 23.28 -6.89 -24.51
CA GLY A 142 23.47 -7.49 -25.84
C GLY A 142 22.60 -6.95 -26.99
N LEU A 143 21.78 -5.92 -26.81
CA LEU A 143 20.99 -5.31 -27.88
C LEU A 143 21.32 -3.81 -28.03
N ILE A 144 21.93 -3.43 -29.16
CA ILE A 144 22.10 -2.04 -29.55
C ILE A 144 20.75 -1.55 -30.11
N LEU A 145 19.84 -1.23 -29.25
CA LEU A 145 18.66 -0.44 -29.59
C LEU A 145 19.04 1.02 -29.35
N GLY A 146 19.56 1.73 -30.31
CA GLY A 146 19.89 3.15 -30.14
C GLY A 146 18.89 3.95 -29.27
N ASN A 147 18.78 5.25 -29.38
CA ASN A 147 17.79 6.08 -28.66
C ASN A 147 16.32 5.81 -29.07
N SER A 148 15.98 4.58 -29.40
CA SER A 148 14.62 4.17 -29.81
C SER A 148 13.93 3.47 -28.66
N ASN A 149 12.63 3.68 -28.54
CA ASN A 149 11.80 2.96 -27.58
C ASN A 149 11.92 1.44 -27.79
N VAL A 150 11.83 0.71 -26.70
CA VAL A 150 11.68 -0.74 -26.78
C VAL A 150 10.37 -1.09 -27.51
N PRO A 151 10.26 -2.29 -28.10
CA PRO A 151 9.04 -2.70 -28.82
C PRO A 151 7.78 -2.61 -27.92
N GLU A 152 6.66 -2.28 -28.55
CA GLU A 152 5.35 -2.37 -27.89
C GLU A 152 5.12 -3.78 -27.32
N GLY A 153 4.63 -3.86 -26.08
CA GLY A 153 4.38 -5.14 -25.45
C GLY A 153 4.39 -5.09 -23.92
N THR A 154 4.30 -6.28 -23.34
CA THR A 154 4.34 -6.47 -21.89
C THR A 154 5.78 -6.61 -21.42
N TYR A 155 6.07 -5.87 -20.36
CA TYR A 155 7.33 -5.89 -19.61
C TYR A 155 7.06 -6.28 -18.17
N PHE A 156 8.03 -6.90 -17.51
CA PHE A 156 7.94 -7.28 -16.11
C PHE A 156 8.84 -6.38 -15.28
N TYR A 157 8.38 -6.00 -14.10
CA TYR A 157 9.16 -5.15 -13.22
C TYR A 157 9.40 -5.77 -11.86
N ILE A 158 10.47 -5.33 -11.23
CA ILE A 158 10.80 -5.59 -9.82
C ILE A 158 11.14 -4.26 -9.18
N ILE A 159 10.46 -3.93 -8.07
CA ILE A 159 10.74 -2.77 -7.25
C ILE A 159 11.22 -3.27 -5.90
N THR A 160 12.41 -2.85 -5.50
CA THR A 160 12.98 -3.13 -4.18
C THR A 160 13.14 -1.85 -3.38
N PHE A 161 13.17 -1.99 -2.07
CA PHE A 161 13.22 -0.87 -1.13
C PHE A 161 14.42 -1.02 -0.21
N GLY A 162 15.06 0.08 0.12
CA GLY A 162 16.21 0.16 1.02
C GLY A 162 15.99 1.14 2.16
N GLY A 163 17.06 1.37 2.94
CA GLY A 163 17.02 2.30 4.08
C GLY A 163 16.07 1.82 5.18
N GLU A 164 15.19 2.69 5.64
CA GLU A 164 14.20 2.38 6.68
C GLU A 164 13.19 1.31 6.25
N HIS A 165 13.09 1.05 4.93
CA HIS A 165 12.20 0.06 4.33
C HIS A 165 12.94 -1.20 3.88
N GLU A 166 14.21 -1.37 4.30
CA GLU A 166 14.98 -2.59 4.04
C GLU A 166 14.27 -3.81 4.63
N GLY A 167 14.08 -4.84 3.80
CA GLY A 167 13.30 -6.04 4.18
C GLY A 167 11.82 -6.01 3.80
N LYS A 168 11.29 -4.87 3.32
CA LYS A 168 9.98 -4.86 2.66
C LYS A 168 10.03 -5.79 1.44
N LYS A 169 8.99 -6.59 1.27
CA LYS A 169 8.91 -7.50 0.12
C LYS A 169 8.99 -6.71 -1.19
N PRO A 170 9.81 -7.14 -2.17
CA PRO A 170 9.81 -6.56 -3.49
C PRO A 170 8.41 -6.60 -4.13
N ILE A 171 8.02 -5.50 -4.76
CA ILE A 171 6.81 -5.46 -5.57
C ILE A 171 7.20 -5.96 -6.97
N LYS A 172 6.43 -6.92 -7.49
CA LYS A 172 6.64 -7.50 -8.82
C LYS A 172 5.34 -7.49 -9.59
N GLY A 173 5.43 -7.21 -10.87
CA GLY A 173 4.25 -7.19 -11.72
C GLY A 173 4.62 -7.01 -13.19
N PHE A 174 3.67 -6.53 -13.95
CA PHE A 174 3.87 -6.23 -15.37
C PHE A 174 3.39 -4.82 -15.69
N VAL A 175 3.93 -4.27 -16.75
CA VAL A 175 3.52 -3.02 -17.37
C VAL A 175 3.43 -3.19 -18.87
N TYR A 176 2.40 -2.65 -19.50
CA TYR A 176 2.22 -2.67 -20.95
C TYR A 176 2.70 -1.34 -21.55
N LEU A 177 3.64 -1.41 -22.47
CA LEU A 177 4.11 -0.26 -23.23
C LEU A 177 3.41 -0.23 -24.58
N ARG A 178 2.79 0.90 -24.93
CA ARG A 178 2.09 1.14 -26.19
C ARG A 178 2.76 2.29 -26.95
N ASN A 179 3.19 2.03 -28.18
CA ASN A 179 3.89 2.99 -29.05
C ASN A 179 2.94 3.69 -30.06
N LYS A 180 1.75 4.13 -29.63
CA LYS A 180 0.83 4.85 -30.56
C LYS A 180 0.46 6.19 -30.01
#